data_ae127b546d95ccb97c62791b579949c4
#
_entry.id   ae127b546d95ccb97c62791b579949c4
#
_cell.length_a   1.000
_cell.length_b   1.000
_cell.length_c   1.000
_cell.angle_alpha   90.00
_cell.angle_beta   90.00
_cell.angle_gamma   90.00
#
_symmetry.space_group_name_H-M   'P 1'
#
loop_
_entity.id
_entity.type
_entity.pdbx_description
1 polymer ?
#
loop_
_entity_poly.entity_id
_entity_poly.type
_entity_poly.pdbx_seq_one_letter_code
_entity_poly.pdbx_strand_id
1 'polypeptide(L)'
;VRQTSNKHRRILDTLEPLISQHRIIVDKTVIKKDYEGTNMLYPQESALKYQLFYQISRLQKEIHSLPHDDRIDCLQVACHHWVQHLAKDQELSYKQRKEDLLNAEIEKYFGDNKT
;
A
#
# COMPACT_ATOMS: atom_id res chain seq x y z
N VAL A 1 -15.16 0.17 -20.66
CA VAL A 1 -14.40 -1.05 -20.91
C VAL A 1 -12.91 -0.80 -20.77
N ARG A 2 -12.38 0.23 -21.39
CA ARG A 2 -10.97 0.60 -21.27
C ARG A 2 -10.60 1.01 -19.85
N GLN A 3 -11.50 1.71 -19.15
CA GLN A 3 -11.28 2.12 -17.76
C GLN A 3 -11.22 0.94 -16.82
N THR A 4 -12.04 -0.09 -17.04
CA THR A 4 -12.03 -1.31 -16.22
C THR A 4 -10.71 -2.06 -16.37
N SER A 5 -10.22 -2.18 -17.60
CA SER A 5 -8.93 -2.80 -17.92
C SER A 5 -7.78 -2.08 -17.23
N ASN A 6 -7.76 -0.74 -17.33
CA ASN A 6 -6.75 0.09 -16.70
C ASN A 6 -6.82 0.05 -15.17
N LYS A 7 -8.04 -0.06 -14.64
CA LYS A 7 -8.28 -0.18 -13.19
C LYS A 7 -7.66 -1.46 -12.63
N HIS A 8 -7.91 -2.60 -13.27
CA HIS A 8 -7.34 -3.88 -12.83
C HIS A 8 -5.83 -3.88 -12.91
N ARG A 9 -5.26 -3.33 -13.96
CA ARG A 9 -3.83 -3.22 -14.12
C ARG A 9 -3.22 -2.33 -13.04
N ARG A 10 -3.86 -1.20 -12.75
CA ARG A 10 -3.44 -0.28 -11.70
C ARG A 10 -3.45 -0.96 -10.34
N ILE A 11 -4.50 -1.71 -10.02
CA ILE A 11 -4.61 -2.47 -8.78
C ILE A 11 -3.46 -3.47 -8.67
N LEU A 12 -3.25 -4.23 -9.71
CA LEU A 12 -2.21 -5.26 -9.76
C LEU A 12 -0.82 -4.64 -9.61
N ASP A 13 -0.52 -3.59 -10.38
CA ASP A 13 0.78 -2.94 -10.37
C ASP A 13 1.11 -2.31 -9.01
N THR A 14 0.10 -1.85 -8.27
CA THR A 14 0.28 -1.27 -6.94
C THR A 14 0.43 -2.34 -5.86
N LEU A 15 -0.45 -3.34 -5.85
CA LEU A 15 -0.56 -4.30 -4.75
C LEU A 15 0.38 -5.49 -4.87
N GLU A 16 0.66 -5.97 -6.07
CA GLU A 16 1.50 -7.15 -6.26
C GLU A 16 2.89 -7.00 -5.62
N PRO A 17 3.64 -5.90 -5.87
CA PRO A 17 4.94 -5.74 -5.21
C PRO A 17 4.85 -5.63 -3.70
N LEU A 18 3.82 -4.95 -3.19
CA LEU A 18 3.64 -4.78 -1.75
C LEU A 18 3.33 -6.10 -1.04
N ILE A 19 2.51 -6.93 -1.66
CA ILE A 19 2.13 -8.23 -1.10
C ILE A 19 3.31 -9.20 -1.20
N SER A 20 3.97 -9.28 -2.35
CA SER A 20 5.08 -10.21 -2.55
C SER A 20 6.30 -9.88 -1.69
N GLN A 21 6.51 -8.61 -1.36
CA GLN A 21 7.59 -8.17 -0.49
C GLN A 21 7.19 -8.13 0.99
N HIS A 22 6.01 -8.61 1.33
CA HIS A 22 5.47 -8.62 2.69
C HIS A 22 5.44 -7.25 3.36
N ARG A 23 5.14 -6.21 2.58
CA ARG A 23 5.07 -4.84 3.09
C ARG A 23 3.70 -4.47 3.65
N ILE A 24 2.69 -5.30 3.40
CA ILE A 24 1.35 -5.12 3.95
C ILE A 24 1.18 -6.07 5.13
N ILE A 25 0.94 -5.50 6.30
CA ILE A 25 0.68 -6.24 7.53
C ILE A 25 -0.77 -6.00 7.91
N VAL A 26 -1.52 -7.07 8.13
CA VAL A 26 -2.95 -7.00 8.43
C VAL A 26 -3.23 -7.56 9.81
N ASP A 27 -3.99 -6.81 10.62
CA ASP A 27 -4.45 -7.27 11.91
C ASP A 27 -5.55 -8.33 11.72
N LYS A 28 -5.55 -9.33 12.57
CA LYS A 28 -6.57 -10.40 12.57
C LYS A 28 -7.98 -9.85 12.72
N THR A 29 -8.15 -8.75 13.45
CA THR A 29 -9.47 -8.11 13.62
C THR A 29 -10.03 -7.57 12.32
N VAL A 30 -9.17 -7.11 11.41
CA VAL A 30 -9.59 -6.64 10.09
C VAL A 30 -10.11 -7.80 9.24
N ILE A 31 -9.45 -8.94 9.30
CA ILE A 31 -9.89 -10.15 8.60
C ILE A 31 -11.28 -10.58 9.11
N LYS A 32 -11.45 -10.58 10.41
CA LYS A 32 -12.72 -10.94 11.04
C LYS A 32 -13.84 -9.97 10.65
N LYS A 33 -13.55 -8.67 10.67
CA LYS A 33 -14.54 -7.64 10.29
C LYS A 33 -14.91 -7.72 8.81
N ASP A 34 -13.95 -8.03 7.95
CA ASP A 34 -14.20 -8.22 6.53
C ASP A 34 -15.19 -9.38 6.30
N TYR A 35 -14.98 -10.49 6.99
CA TYR A 35 -15.84 -11.66 6.92
C TYR A 35 -17.22 -11.38 7.51
N GLU A 36 -17.29 -10.91 8.75
CA GLU A 36 -18.54 -10.68 9.44
C GLU A 36 -19.36 -9.55 8.82
N GLY A 37 -18.72 -8.46 8.44
CA GLY A 37 -19.39 -7.32 7.84
C GLY A 37 -20.04 -7.65 6.51
N THR A 38 -19.37 -8.40 5.67
CA THR A 38 -19.95 -8.81 4.38
C THR A 38 -21.10 -9.80 4.58
N ASN A 39 -21.00 -10.70 5.53
CA ASN A 39 -22.08 -11.64 5.81
C ASN A 39 -23.32 -10.95 6.39
N MET A 40 -23.15 -9.80 7.06
CA MET A 40 -24.28 -9.01 7.54
C MET A 40 -24.94 -8.18 6.44
N LEU A 41 -24.15 -7.67 5.49
CA LEU A 41 -24.63 -6.75 4.46
C LEU A 41 -25.17 -7.47 3.22
N TYR A 42 -24.68 -8.65 2.94
CA TYR A 42 -25.01 -9.37 1.70
C TYR A 42 -25.55 -10.76 1.99
N PRO A 43 -26.39 -11.33 1.10
CA PRO A 43 -26.83 -12.71 1.22
C PRO A 43 -25.65 -13.67 1.29
N GLN A 44 -25.80 -14.75 2.04
CA GLN A 44 -24.74 -15.74 2.25
C GLN A 44 -24.12 -16.25 0.94
N GLU A 45 -24.93 -16.38 -0.11
CA GLU A 45 -24.48 -16.89 -1.41
C GLU A 45 -23.55 -15.91 -2.14
N SER A 46 -23.68 -14.61 -1.89
CA SER A 46 -22.92 -13.58 -2.60
C SER A 46 -21.91 -12.86 -1.70
N ALA A 47 -21.97 -13.04 -0.38
CA ALA A 47 -21.12 -12.31 0.56
C ALA A 47 -19.62 -12.47 0.27
N LEU A 48 -19.19 -13.67 -0.14
CA LEU A 48 -17.79 -13.97 -0.41
C LEU A 48 -17.19 -13.06 -1.48
N LYS A 49 -17.96 -12.74 -2.52
CA LYS A 49 -17.50 -11.90 -3.63
C LYS A 49 -17.16 -10.48 -3.21
N TYR A 50 -17.74 -10.01 -2.12
CA TYR A 50 -17.54 -8.65 -1.60
C TYR A 50 -16.43 -8.57 -0.56
N GLN A 51 -15.89 -9.70 -0.11
CA GLN A 51 -14.82 -9.73 0.88
C GLN A 51 -13.50 -9.30 0.28
N LEU A 52 -12.81 -8.38 0.97
CA LEU A 52 -11.51 -7.88 0.52
C LEU A 52 -10.49 -9.01 0.35
N PHE A 53 -10.41 -9.91 1.32
CA PHE A 53 -9.41 -10.99 1.28
C PHE A 53 -9.70 -12.02 0.20
N TYR A 54 -10.97 -12.24 -0.12
CA TYR A 54 -11.34 -13.05 -1.29
C TYR A 54 -10.88 -12.36 -2.57
N GLN A 55 -11.13 -11.05 -2.70
CA GLN A 55 -10.71 -10.26 -3.85
C GLN A 55 -9.19 -10.30 -4.03
N ILE A 56 -8.44 -10.17 -2.94
CA ILE A 56 -6.97 -10.26 -2.98
C ILE A 56 -6.53 -11.65 -3.45
N SER A 57 -7.14 -12.72 -2.93
CA SER A 57 -6.78 -14.09 -3.29
C SER A 57 -7.05 -14.42 -4.75
N ARG A 58 -8.00 -13.71 -5.36
CA ARG A 58 -8.39 -13.91 -6.75
C ARG A 58 -7.75 -12.91 -7.71
N LEU A 59 -6.93 -12.00 -7.19
CA LEU A 59 -6.27 -11.01 -8.03
C LEU A 59 -5.28 -11.71 -8.97
N GLN A 60 -5.52 -11.58 -10.25
CA GLN A 60 -4.73 -12.20 -11.31
C GLN A 60 -4.44 -11.18 -12.40
N LYS A 61 -3.45 -11.46 -13.22
CA LYS A 61 -3.07 -10.59 -14.34
C LYS A 61 -4.14 -10.51 -15.42
N GLU A 62 -5.04 -11.47 -15.45
CA GLU A 62 -6.11 -11.49 -16.42
C GLU A 62 -7.21 -10.50 -16.06
N ILE A 63 -7.69 -9.80 -17.07
CA ILE A 63 -8.82 -8.89 -16.97
C ILE A 63 -10.07 -9.71 -16.63
N HIS A 64 -10.92 -9.19 -15.77
CA HIS A 64 -12.18 -9.83 -15.35
C HIS A 64 -11.98 -11.02 -14.39
N SER A 65 -10.83 -11.16 -13.76
CA SER A 65 -10.63 -12.17 -12.72
C SER A 65 -11.48 -11.91 -11.47
N LEU A 66 -11.92 -10.66 -11.29
CA LEU A 66 -12.74 -10.25 -10.15
C LEU A 66 -14.11 -9.76 -10.61
N PRO A 67 -15.21 -10.43 -10.20
CA PRO A 67 -16.55 -9.92 -10.46
C PRO A 67 -16.88 -8.65 -9.68
N HIS A 68 -16.30 -8.50 -8.49
CA HIS A 68 -16.42 -7.32 -7.63
C HIS A 68 -15.03 -6.93 -7.14
N ASP A 69 -14.66 -5.67 -7.35
CA ASP A 69 -13.33 -5.16 -7.03
C ASP A 69 -13.35 -3.90 -6.16
N ASP A 70 -14.50 -3.56 -5.60
CA ASP A 70 -14.73 -2.34 -4.85
C ASP A 70 -13.77 -2.19 -3.66
N ARG A 71 -13.61 -3.23 -2.85
CA ARG A 71 -12.75 -3.18 -1.67
C ARG A 71 -11.28 -3.21 -2.01
N ILE A 72 -10.90 -4.01 -3.00
CA ILE A 72 -9.49 -4.07 -3.43
C ILE A 72 -9.09 -2.79 -4.15
N ASP A 73 -10.00 -2.15 -4.85
CA ASP A 73 -9.75 -0.84 -5.47
C ASP A 73 -9.50 0.23 -4.41
N CYS A 74 -10.29 0.25 -3.34
CA CYS A 74 -10.07 1.13 -2.21
C CYS A 74 -8.71 0.89 -1.56
N LEU A 75 -8.33 -0.35 -1.39
CA LEU A 75 -7.02 -0.71 -0.84
C LEU A 75 -5.89 -0.21 -1.75
N GLN A 76 -6.05 -0.36 -3.05
CA GLN A 76 -5.06 0.11 -4.03
C GLN A 76 -4.86 1.63 -3.94
N VAL A 77 -5.95 2.39 -3.87
CA VAL A 77 -5.87 3.86 -3.77
C VAL A 77 -5.15 4.27 -2.48
N ALA A 78 -5.49 3.64 -1.36
CA ALA A 78 -4.84 3.91 -0.08
C ALA A 78 -3.34 3.56 -0.12
N CYS A 79 -2.99 2.40 -0.65
CA CYS A 79 -1.60 1.97 -0.75
C CYS A 79 -0.79 2.87 -1.68
N HIS A 80 -1.37 3.28 -2.80
CA HIS A 80 -0.70 4.18 -3.73
C HIS A 80 -0.36 5.51 -3.06
N HIS A 81 -1.31 6.06 -2.32
CA HIS A 81 -1.10 7.30 -1.56
C HIS A 81 0.03 7.13 -0.53
N TRP A 82 0.01 6.04 0.23
CA TRP A 82 1.01 5.78 1.27
C TRP A 82 2.40 5.53 0.68
N VAL A 83 2.50 4.81 -0.42
CA VAL A 83 3.79 4.56 -1.09
C VAL A 83 4.42 5.88 -1.53
N GLN A 84 3.65 6.78 -2.13
CA GLN A 84 4.14 8.09 -2.53
C GLN A 84 4.58 8.92 -1.33
N HIS A 85 3.80 8.88 -0.26
CA HIS A 85 4.12 9.63 0.96
C HIS A 85 5.40 9.12 1.63
N LEU A 86 5.56 7.80 1.73
CA LEU A 86 6.76 7.18 2.28
C LEU A 86 8.00 7.48 1.43
N ALA A 87 7.86 7.50 0.12
CA ALA A 87 8.96 7.86 -0.77
C ALA A 87 9.45 9.29 -0.52
N LYS A 88 8.53 10.23 -0.33
CA LYS A 88 8.86 11.62 0.02
C LYS A 88 9.55 11.71 1.38
N ASP A 89 9.06 10.99 2.36
CA ASP A 89 9.64 10.97 3.70
C ASP A 89 11.06 10.39 3.68
N GLN A 90 11.29 9.34 2.91
CA GLN A 90 12.63 8.76 2.73
C GLN A 90 13.58 9.75 2.07
N GLU A 91 13.11 10.47 1.06
CA GLU A 91 13.89 11.47 0.36
C GLU A 91 14.27 12.62 1.30
N LEU A 92 13.33 13.12 2.09
CA LEU A 92 13.57 14.16 3.08
C LEU A 92 14.55 13.67 4.16
N SER A 93 14.39 12.45 4.64
CA SER A 93 15.29 11.86 5.64
C SER A 93 16.71 11.72 5.10
N TYR A 94 16.85 11.35 3.84
CA TYR A 94 18.15 11.23 3.17
C TYR A 94 18.82 12.60 3.07
N LYS A 95 18.10 13.63 2.67
CA LYS A 95 18.60 14.99 2.58
C LYS A 95 19.03 15.50 3.96
N GLN A 96 18.23 15.22 4.98
CA GLN A 96 18.54 15.63 6.35
C GLN A 96 19.82 14.95 6.86
N ARG A 97 20.00 13.67 6.59
CA ARG A 97 21.23 12.97 6.95
C ARG A 97 22.45 13.54 6.26
N LYS A 98 22.32 13.90 4.97
CA LYS A 98 23.40 14.55 4.23
C LYS A 98 23.80 15.87 4.86
N GLU A 99 22.81 16.69 5.22
CA GLU A 99 23.05 17.97 5.88
C GLU A 99 23.70 17.80 7.23
N ASP A 100 23.23 16.84 8.02
CA ASP A 100 23.79 16.54 9.35
C ASP A 100 25.23 16.08 9.25
N LEU A 101 25.56 15.24 8.29
CA LEU A 101 26.92 14.78 8.04
C LEU A 101 27.83 15.93 7.62
N LEU A 102 27.34 16.79 6.74
CA LEU A 102 28.09 17.95 6.27
C LEU A 102 28.34 18.92 7.43
N ASN A 103 27.32 19.21 8.24
CA ASN A 103 27.44 20.07 9.41
C ASN A 103 28.40 19.50 10.44
N ALA A 104 28.37 18.18 10.65
CA ALA A 104 29.31 17.50 11.55
C ALA A 104 30.75 17.62 11.05
N GLU A 105 30.98 17.48 9.74
CA GLU A 105 32.31 17.68 9.16
C GLU A 105 32.79 19.11 9.28
N ILE A 106 31.91 20.07 9.01
CA ILE A 106 32.23 21.50 9.16
C ILE A 106 32.60 21.79 10.61
N GLU A 107 31.84 21.29 11.56
CA GLU A 107 32.11 21.46 12.98
C GLU A 107 33.43 20.83 13.41
N LYS A 108 33.75 19.67 12.82
CA LYS A 108 35.01 18.98 13.09
C LYS A 108 36.22 19.81 12.64
N TYR A 109 36.13 20.47 11.47
CA TYR A 109 37.23 21.26 10.91
C TYR A 109 37.31 22.68 11.49
N PHE A 110 36.16 23.29 11.79
CA PHE A 110 36.09 24.67 12.25
C PHE A 110 35.85 24.82 13.76
N GLY A 111 35.28 23.78 14.39
CA GLY A 111 35.03 23.77 15.84
C GLY A 111 36.31 23.73 16.64
N ASP A 112 37.35 23.05 16.15
CA ASP A 112 38.62 22.94 16.82
C ASP A 112 39.41 24.27 16.90
N ASN A 113 38.99 25.26 16.09
CA ASN A 113 39.63 26.55 16.05
C ASN A 113 39.03 27.56 17.04
N LYS A 114 38.05 27.13 17.85
CA LYS A 114 37.41 27.99 18.86
C LYS A 114 38.11 27.99 20.22
N THR A 115 39.18 27.34 20.32
CA THR A 115 40.03 27.40 21.52
C THR A 115 41.09 28.52 21.39
#